data_54c6d55074c6672d79645a8e902c8f3d
#
_entry.id   54c6d55074c6672d79645a8e902c8f3d
#
_cell.length_a   1.000
_cell.length_b   1.000
_cell.length_c   1.000
_cell.angle_alpha   90.00
_cell.angle_beta   90.00
_cell.angle_gamma   90.00
#
_symmetry.space_group_name_H-M   'P 1'
#
loop_
_entity.id
_entity.type
_entity.pdbx_description
1 polymer ?
#
loop_
_entity_poly.entity_id
_entity_poly.type
_entity_poly.pdbx_seq_one_letter_code
_entity_poly.pdbx_strand_id
1 'polypeptide(L)'
;MGYTVLARRYRSRDFDEVVGQEPIARTLTNAITSDRIAHAYLFCGTRGVGKTTMARLLARALNVTDELVEADAISDAIMRGEDLDVIEIDGASNRGVQEARDLIASAGLKPSRCPYRIYIIDEVHMLTRDAFNALLKTMEEPPVHVKFILCTTEPNDVLQTIQSRCQRFDFRAIPDHLIAEHLEHILGKEGVEADPDALARISRLGAGSMRDALSILDRLLEIGRAHV
;
A
#
# COMPACT_ATOMS: atom_id res chain seq x y z
N MET A 1 -3.77 23.17 12.23
CA MET A 1 -3.58 21.82 11.62
C MET A 1 -2.26 21.85 10.85
N GLY A 2 -1.38 20.86 11.08
CA GLY A 2 -0.11 20.82 10.35
C GLY A 2 -0.33 20.51 8.85
N TYR A 3 0.52 21.04 7.99
CA TYR A 3 0.51 20.77 6.56
C TYR A 3 0.73 19.29 6.30
N THR A 4 -0.12 18.67 5.50
CA THR A 4 0.00 17.27 5.09
C THR A 4 0.30 17.22 3.59
N VAL A 5 1.41 16.59 3.22
CA VAL A 5 1.84 16.46 1.81
C VAL A 5 0.77 15.81 0.93
N LEU A 6 0.64 16.26 -0.32
CA LEU A 6 -0.39 15.80 -1.26
C LEU A 6 -0.42 14.28 -1.41
N ALA A 7 0.73 13.63 -1.52
CA ALA A 7 0.85 12.19 -1.66
C ALA A 7 0.25 11.39 -0.47
N ARG A 8 0.10 12.00 0.71
CA ARG A 8 -0.56 11.39 1.86
C ARG A 8 -2.04 11.78 1.91
N ARG A 9 -2.36 13.04 1.62
CA ARG A 9 -3.73 13.59 1.70
C ARG A 9 -4.65 13.02 0.62
N TYR A 10 -4.13 12.80 -0.61
CA TYR A 10 -4.84 12.26 -1.77
C TYR A 10 -4.55 10.78 -2.02
N ARG A 11 -4.17 10.04 -0.99
CA ARG A 11 -4.04 8.58 -1.09
C ARG A 11 -5.42 7.98 -1.33
N SER A 12 -5.55 7.12 -2.34
CA SER A 12 -6.80 6.40 -2.66
C SER A 12 -7.36 5.73 -1.42
N ARG A 13 -8.66 5.90 -1.21
CA ARG A 13 -9.40 5.33 -0.07
C ARG A 13 -10.22 4.12 -0.45
N ASP A 14 -10.47 3.92 -1.75
CA ASP A 14 -11.20 2.79 -2.30
C ASP A 14 -10.48 2.19 -3.50
N PHE A 15 -10.86 0.95 -3.86
CA PHE A 15 -10.29 0.26 -5.02
C PHE A 15 -10.60 0.99 -6.33
N ASP A 16 -11.75 1.64 -6.43
CA ASP A 16 -12.18 2.40 -7.62
C ASP A 16 -11.41 3.71 -7.80
N GLU A 17 -10.77 4.22 -6.74
CA GLU A 17 -9.93 5.42 -6.79
C GLU A 17 -8.49 5.13 -7.20
N VAL A 18 -8.11 3.86 -7.35
CA VAL A 18 -6.73 3.50 -7.67
C VAL A 18 -6.45 3.75 -9.14
N VAL A 19 -5.45 4.59 -9.42
CA VAL A 19 -5.06 4.99 -10.79
C VAL A 19 -4.01 4.05 -11.35
N GLY A 20 -4.25 3.52 -12.56
CA GLY A 20 -3.31 2.73 -13.34
C GLY A 20 -3.10 1.29 -12.88
N GLN A 21 -3.86 0.84 -11.85
CA GLN A 21 -3.80 -0.54 -11.34
C GLN A 21 -5.20 -1.18 -11.28
N GLU A 22 -6.14 -0.73 -12.10
CA GLU A 22 -7.53 -1.17 -12.14
C GLU A 22 -7.67 -2.70 -12.30
N PRO A 23 -6.83 -3.39 -13.11
CA PRO A 23 -6.91 -4.86 -13.23
C PRO A 23 -6.60 -5.58 -11.91
N ILE A 24 -5.65 -5.05 -11.11
CA ILE A 24 -5.30 -5.60 -9.81
C ILE A 24 -6.44 -5.35 -8.83
N ALA A 25 -6.93 -4.11 -8.75
CA ALA A 25 -8.05 -3.72 -7.90
C ALA A 25 -9.27 -4.63 -8.16
N ARG A 26 -9.67 -4.79 -9.42
CA ARG A 26 -10.78 -5.66 -9.81
C ARG A 26 -10.56 -7.13 -9.44
N THR A 27 -9.33 -7.65 -9.60
CA THR A 27 -9.01 -9.03 -9.25
C THR A 27 -9.14 -9.26 -7.75
N LEU A 28 -8.64 -8.33 -6.93
CA LEU A 28 -8.75 -8.38 -5.48
C LEU A 28 -10.21 -8.27 -5.01
N THR A 29 -10.97 -7.34 -5.57
CA THR A 29 -12.41 -7.19 -5.28
C THR A 29 -13.17 -8.49 -5.59
N ASN A 30 -12.92 -9.10 -6.74
CA ASN A 30 -13.54 -10.38 -7.12
C ASN A 30 -13.15 -11.51 -6.17
N ALA A 31 -11.91 -11.57 -5.71
CA ALA A 31 -11.45 -12.58 -4.76
C ALA A 31 -12.16 -12.43 -3.40
N ILE A 32 -12.33 -11.19 -2.92
CA ILE A 32 -13.04 -10.88 -1.67
C ILE A 32 -14.52 -11.27 -1.81
N THR A 33 -15.20 -10.83 -2.87
CA THR A 33 -16.63 -11.11 -3.10
C THR A 33 -16.92 -12.60 -3.24
N SER A 34 -15.98 -13.39 -3.76
CA SER A 34 -16.11 -14.85 -3.93
C SER A 34 -15.56 -15.65 -2.75
N ASP A 35 -15.16 -15.01 -1.67
CA ASP A 35 -14.51 -15.62 -0.48
C ASP A 35 -13.30 -16.50 -0.84
N ARG A 36 -12.53 -16.10 -1.87
CA ARG A 36 -11.31 -16.76 -2.32
C ARG A 36 -10.06 -15.99 -1.89
N ILE A 37 -9.91 -15.82 -0.58
CA ILE A 37 -8.88 -15.01 0.02
C ILE A 37 -7.63 -15.86 0.25
N ALA A 38 -6.50 -15.49 -0.38
CA ALA A 38 -5.22 -16.14 -0.14
C ALA A 38 -4.70 -15.82 1.27
N HIS A 39 -3.83 -16.68 1.80
CA HIS A 39 -3.15 -16.42 3.07
C HIS A 39 -1.98 -15.44 2.91
N ALA A 40 -1.40 -15.33 1.71
CA ALA A 40 -0.29 -14.43 1.42
C ALA A 40 -0.38 -13.84 0.02
N TYR A 41 -0.05 -12.55 -0.09
CA TYR A 41 0.02 -11.76 -1.30
C TYR A 41 1.41 -11.19 -1.47
N LEU A 42 1.89 -11.10 -2.73
CA LEU A 42 3.16 -10.47 -3.07
C LEU A 42 2.92 -9.40 -4.13
N PHE A 43 3.05 -8.13 -3.76
CA PHE A 43 2.91 -6.96 -4.62
C PHE A 43 4.28 -6.51 -5.12
N CYS A 44 4.55 -6.71 -6.41
CA CYS A 44 5.81 -6.39 -7.06
C CYS A 44 5.65 -5.17 -7.95
N GLY A 45 6.66 -4.30 -8.01
CA GLY A 45 6.67 -3.16 -8.93
C GLY A 45 7.51 -2.00 -8.42
N THR A 46 7.76 -1.03 -9.27
CA THR A 46 8.59 0.15 -8.95
C THR A 46 8.02 0.96 -7.79
N ARG A 47 8.83 1.87 -7.24
CA ARG A 47 8.41 2.75 -6.15
C ARG A 47 7.30 3.70 -6.60
N GLY A 48 6.35 3.99 -5.72
CA GLY A 48 5.33 5.03 -5.93
C GLY A 48 4.18 4.68 -6.87
N VAL A 49 4.04 3.39 -7.28
CA VAL A 49 2.95 2.88 -8.14
C VAL A 49 1.71 2.42 -7.38
N GLY A 50 1.69 2.54 -6.05
CA GLY A 50 0.51 2.26 -5.23
C GLY A 50 0.51 0.93 -4.48
N LYS A 51 1.62 0.16 -4.40
CA LYS A 51 1.69 -1.14 -3.70
C LYS A 51 1.19 -1.08 -2.25
N THR A 52 1.77 -0.21 -1.42
CA THR A 52 1.40 -0.06 -0.01
C THR A 52 -0.03 0.48 0.16
N THR A 53 -0.49 1.35 -0.77
CA THR A 53 -1.87 1.81 -0.80
C THR A 53 -2.83 0.65 -1.04
N MET A 54 -2.57 -0.16 -2.06
CA MET A 54 -3.35 -1.36 -2.38
C MET A 54 -3.34 -2.38 -1.23
N ALA A 55 -2.20 -2.53 -0.54
CA ALA A 55 -2.09 -3.39 0.63
C ALA A 55 -3.03 -2.94 1.76
N ARG A 56 -3.09 -1.64 2.04
CA ARG A 56 -4.03 -1.09 3.04
C ARG A 56 -5.48 -1.19 2.61
N LEU A 57 -5.78 -0.97 1.32
CA LEU A 57 -7.13 -1.16 0.78
C LEU A 57 -7.59 -2.61 0.91
N LEU A 58 -6.71 -3.57 0.59
CA LEU A 58 -6.99 -4.99 0.78
C LEU A 58 -7.19 -5.32 2.27
N ALA A 59 -6.31 -4.86 3.15
CA ALA A 59 -6.43 -5.07 4.58
C ALA A 59 -7.73 -4.48 5.15
N ARG A 60 -8.11 -3.28 4.71
CA ARG A 60 -9.39 -2.65 5.07
C ARG A 60 -10.57 -3.49 4.60
N ALA A 61 -10.58 -3.90 3.35
CA ALA A 61 -11.68 -4.68 2.78
C ALA A 61 -11.85 -6.07 3.41
N LEU A 62 -10.77 -6.65 3.96
CA LEU A 62 -10.81 -7.92 4.69
C LEU A 62 -11.24 -7.75 6.15
N ASN A 63 -10.98 -6.60 6.75
CA ASN A 63 -11.14 -6.40 8.19
C ASN A 63 -12.34 -5.50 8.56
N VAL A 64 -12.78 -4.62 7.67
CA VAL A 64 -13.92 -3.73 7.96
C VAL A 64 -15.19 -4.36 7.41
N THR A 65 -16.04 -4.84 8.33
CA THR A 65 -17.35 -5.44 8.03
C THR A 65 -18.46 -4.58 8.65
N ASP A 66 -19.67 -4.68 8.10
CA ASP A 66 -20.84 -3.94 8.60
C ASP A 66 -21.23 -4.29 10.06
N GLU A 67 -20.74 -5.43 10.55
CA GLU A 67 -21.01 -5.89 11.92
C GLU A 67 -20.06 -5.29 12.97
N LEU A 68 -18.99 -4.61 12.54
CA LEU A 68 -18.00 -4.06 13.46
C LEU A 68 -18.49 -2.77 14.11
N VAL A 69 -18.40 -2.74 15.42
CA VAL A 69 -18.52 -1.49 16.19
C VAL A 69 -17.31 -0.62 15.84
N GLU A 70 -17.54 0.65 15.50
CA GLU A 70 -16.50 1.61 15.10
C GLU A 70 -15.83 1.32 13.74
N ALA A 71 -16.56 0.74 12.78
CA ALA A 71 -16.04 0.41 11.43
C ALA A 71 -15.29 1.58 10.76
N ASP A 72 -15.81 2.81 10.84
CA ASP A 72 -15.17 4.01 10.29
C ASP A 72 -13.83 4.33 10.96
N ALA A 73 -13.76 4.24 12.29
CA ALA A 73 -12.53 4.50 13.04
C ALA A 73 -11.45 3.44 12.73
N ILE A 74 -11.84 2.17 12.59
CA ILE A 74 -10.97 1.07 12.20
C ILE A 74 -10.48 1.29 10.75
N SER A 75 -11.39 1.61 9.83
CA SER A 75 -11.06 1.93 8.44
C SER A 75 -10.01 3.05 8.35
N ASP A 76 -10.23 4.14 9.06
CA ASP A 76 -9.28 5.26 9.11
C ASP A 76 -7.94 4.88 9.74
N ALA A 77 -7.93 4.07 10.80
CA ALA A 77 -6.71 3.59 11.43
C ALA A 77 -5.88 2.71 10.48
N ILE A 78 -6.54 1.79 9.76
CA ILE A 78 -5.88 0.95 8.73
C ILE A 78 -5.29 1.83 7.63
N MET A 79 -6.03 2.81 7.13
CA MET A 79 -5.54 3.69 6.06
C MET A 79 -4.40 4.60 6.52
N ARG A 80 -4.28 4.90 7.81
CA ARG A 80 -3.12 5.59 8.40
C ARG A 80 -1.95 4.67 8.72
N GLY A 81 -2.15 3.34 8.77
CA GLY A 81 -1.15 2.35 9.19
C GLY A 81 -0.95 2.32 10.72
N GLU A 82 -2.02 2.55 11.48
CA GLU A 82 -2.02 2.69 12.96
C GLU A 82 -2.99 1.70 13.63
N ASP A 83 -3.49 0.70 12.90
CA ASP A 83 -4.46 -0.26 13.43
C ASP A 83 -3.78 -1.38 14.23
N LEU A 84 -4.49 -1.91 15.24
CA LEU A 84 -3.98 -2.95 16.14
C LEU A 84 -3.88 -4.34 15.50
N ASP A 85 -4.76 -4.64 14.55
CA ASP A 85 -4.83 -5.93 13.87
C ASP A 85 -4.23 -5.90 12.45
N VAL A 86 -3.89 -4.68 11.94
CA VAL A 86 -3.18 -4.49 10.68
C VAL A 86 -1.81 -3.84 10.95
N ILE A 87 -0.79 -4.67 11.00
CA ILE A 87 0.54 -4.28 11.41
C ILE A 87 1.40 -4.03 10.18
N GLU A 88 1.85 -2.79 10.00
CA GLU A 88 2.69 -2.38 8.87
C GLU A 88 4.15 -2.25 9.32
N ILE A 89 5.04 -2.91 8.58
CA ILE A 89 6.48 -2.94 8.82
C ILE A 89 7.19 -2.46 7.56
N ASP A 90 8.13 -1.54 7.72
CA ASP A 90 9.08 -1.16 6.67
C ASP A 90 10.36 -1.98 6.82
N GLY A 91 10.59 -2.92 5.90
CA GLY A 91 11.78 -3.77 5.88
C GLY A 91 13.10 -3.00 5.71
N ALA A 92 13.05 -1.78 5.15
CA ALA A 92 14.22 -0.93 4.97
C ALA A 92 14.66 -0.22 6.28
N SER A 93 13.80 -0.14 7.29
CA SER A 93 14.16 0.46 8.57
C SER A 93 14.99 -0.50 9.43
N ASN A 94 16.03 0.00 10.13
CA ASN A 94 16.82 -0.82 11.05
C ASN A 94 15.97 -1.42 12.21
N ARG A 95 14.83 -0.84 12.52
CA ARG A 95 13.85 -1.36 13.47
C ARG A 95 12.99 -2.47 12.86
N GLY A 96 12.65 -2.36 11.56
CA GLY A 96 11.82 -3.33 10.87
C GLY A 96 12.33 -4.76 10.91
N VAL A 97 13.65 -4.97 10.96
CA VAL A 97 14.24 -6.31 11.07
C VAL A 97 13.94 -6.97 12.42
N GLN A 98 14.07 -6.24 13.53
CA GLN A 98 13.75 -6.78 14.85
C GLN A 98 12.24 -6.86 15.05
N GLU A 99 11.51 -5.83 14.65
CA GLU A 99 10.04 -5.80 14.66
C GLU A 99 9.46 -6.95 13.84
N ALA A 100 10.02 -7.25 12.66
CA ALA A 100 9.60 -8.40 11.86
C ALA A 100 9.77 -9.74 12.60
N ARG A 101 10.88 -9.93 13.32
CA ARG A 101 11.11 -11.13 14.13
C ARG A 101 10.10 -11.26 15.27
N ASP A 102 9.89 -10.18 16.01
CA ASP A 102 9.02 -10.15 17.18
C ASP A 102 7.55 -10.34 16.75
N LEU A 103 7.17 -9.76 15.63
CA LEU A 103 5.84 -9.88 15.06
C LEU A 103 5.56 -11.27 14.49
N ILE A 104 6.51 -11.86 13.76
CA ILE A 104 6.37 -13.23 13.26
C ILE A 104 6.29 -14.22 14.44
N ALA A 105 7.04 -13.99 15.51
CA ALA A 105 6.93 -14.77 16.74
C ALA A 105 5.53 -14.63 17.39
N SER A 106 4.88 -13.47 17.23
CA SER A 106 3.53 -13.21 17.74
C SER A 106 2.39 -13.54 16.75
N ALA A 107 2.70 -14.06 15.55
CA ALA A 107 1.70 -14.35 14.52
C ALA A 107 0.64 -15.38 14.92
N GLY A 108 0.91 -16.17 15.96
CA GLY A 108 -0.09 -17.10 16.54
C GLY A 108 -1.18 -16.42 17.38
N LEU A 109 -1.04 -15.12 17.70
CA LEU A 109 -2.03 -14.40 18.48
C LEU A 109 -3.28 -14.09 17.65
N LYS A 110 -4.45 -14.29 18.24
CA LYS A 110 -5.72 -13.92 17.60
C LYS A 110 -5.83 -12.41 17.42
N PRO A 111 -6.55 -11.93 16.39
CA PRO A 111 -6.85 -10.52 16.25
C PRO A 111 -7.68 -10.02 17.44
N SER A 112 -7.56 -8.73 17.75
CA SER A 112 -8.19 -8.12 18.92
C SER A 112 -9.66 -7.78 18.66
N ARG A 113 -9.98 -7.32 17.44
CA ARG A 113 -11.32 -6.81 17.09
C ARG A 113 -11.73 -7.12 15.66
N CYS A 114 -10.79 -7.37 14.76
CA CYS A 114 -11.03 -7.63 13.35
C CYS A 114 -11.12 -9.13 13.04
N PRO A 115 -11.65 -9.55 11.88
CA PRO A 115 -11.64 -10.94 11.43
C PRO A 115 -10.23 -11.51 11.25
N TYR A 116 -9.30 -10.70 10.74
CA TYR A 116 -7.94 -11.13 10.42
C TYR A 116 -6.89 -10.28 11.12
N ARG A 117 -5.77 -10.92 11.47
CA ARG A 117 -4.52 -10.28 11.81
C ARG A 117 -3.68 -10.19 10.55
N ILE A 118 -3.44 -8.98 10.06
CA ILE A 118 -2.81 -8.74 8.75
C ILE A 118 -1.44 -8.10 8.96
N TYR A 119 -0.42 -8.68 8.32
CA TYR A 119 0.93 -8.16 8.30
C TYR A 119 1.23 -7.59 6.92
N ILE A 120 1.40 -6.27 6.83
CA ILE A 120 1.89 -5.58 5.63
C ILE A 120 3.39 -5.37 5.81
N ILE A 121 4.20 -5.99 4.95
CA ILE A 121 5.66 -5.84 4.99
C ILE A 121 6.08 -5.12 3.71
N ASP A 122 6.41 -3.84 3.85
CA ASP A 122 6.93 -3.05 2.73
C ASP A 122 8.43 -3.27 2.58
N GLU A 123 8.93 -3.22 1.34
CA GLU A 123 10.31 -3.54 0.95
C GLU A 123 10.82 -4.86 1.56
N VAL A 124 10.01 -5.91 1.45
CA VAL A 124 10.26 -7.21 2.07
C VAL A 124 11.62 -7.81 1.71
N HIS A 125 12.18 -7.49 0.53
CA HIS A 125 13.51 -7.93 0.10
C HIS A 125 14.65 -7.42 1.00
N MET A 126 14.42 -6.37 1.80
CA MET A 126 15.39 -5.83 2.75
C MET A 126 15.46 -6.61 4.08
N LEU A 127 14.56 -7.58 4.28
CA LEU A 127 14.59 -8.42 5.48
C LEU A 127 15.87 -9.26 5.56
N THR A 128 16.34 -9.50 6.78
CA THR A 128 17.46 -10.43 7.00
C THR A 128 17.04 -11.87 6.71
N ARG A 129 18.03 -12.76 6.46
CA ARG A 129 17.80 -14.19 6.27
C ARG A 129 17.01 -14.82 7.44
N ASP A 130 17.32 -14.42 8.67
CA ASP A 130 16.64 -14.94 9.85
C ASP A 130 15.18 -14.50 9.94
N ALA A 131 14.89 -13.23 9.56
CA ALA A 131 13.51 -12.75 9.45
C ALA A 131 12.74 -13.47 8.34
N PHE A 132 13.38 -13.71 7.18
CA PHE A 132 12.80 -14.54 6.11
C PHE A 132 12.50 -15.97 6.57
N ASN A 133 13.42 -16.61 7.30
CA ASN A 133 13.21 -17.97 7.81
C ASN A 133 12.06 -18.04 8.82
N ALA A 134 11.92 -17.02 9.68
CA ALA A 134 10.82 -16.93 10.61
C ALA A 134 9.47 -16.71 9.88
N LEU A 135 9.47 -15.86 8.85
CA LEU A 135 8.31 -15.63 7.98
C LEU A 135 7.89 -16.93 7.25
N LEU A 136 8.84 -17.65 6.65
CA LEU A 136 8.61 -18.91 5.96
C LEU A 136 7.92 -19.93 6.87
N LYS A 137 8.39 -20.09 8.11
CA LYS A 137 7.80 -21.03 9.06
C LYS A 137 6.32 -20.76 9.31
N THR A 138 5.93 -19.47 9.43
CA THR A 138 4.53 -19.09 9.62
C THR A 138 3.72 -19.21 8.32
N MET A 139 4.34 -18.99 7.15
CA MET A 139 3.68 -19.12 5.86
C MET A 139 3.51 -20.57 5.39
N GLU A 140 4.24 -21.53 5.97
CA GLU A 140 4.08 -22.96 5.69
C GLU A 140 2.81 -23.52 6.35
N GLU A 141 2.54 -23.10 7.58
CA GLU A 141 1.35 -23.50 8.33
C GLU A 141 0.65 -22.23 8.88
N PRO A 142 0.07 -21.38 8.01
CA PRO A 142 -0.50 -20.13 8.45
C PRO A 142 -1.76 -20.36 9.29
N PRO A 143 -1.89 -19.71 10.47
CA PRO A 143 -3.15 -19.70 11.18
C PRO A 143 -4.25 -19.08 10.28
N VAL A 144 -5.46 -19.60 10.35
CA VAL A 144 -6.58 -19.21 9.48
C VAL A 144 -6.84 -17.69 9.53
N HIS A 145 -6.66 -17.10 10.71
CA HIS A 145 -6.87 -15.68 10.96
C HIS A 145 -5.69 -14.78 10.59
N VAL A 146 -4.58 -15.33 10.07
CA VAL A 146 -3.40 -14.54 9.71
C VAL A 146 -3.32 -14.38 8.19
N LYS A 147 -3.04 -13.15 7.74
CA LYS A 147 -2.79 -12.82 6.34
C LYS A 147 -1.50 -12.03 6.21
N PHE A 148 -0.77 -12.29 5.12
CA PHE A 148 0.45 -11.55 4.78
C PHE A 148 0.26 -10.78 3.48
N ILE A 149 0.70 -9.52 3.45
CA ILE A 149 0.75 -8.70 2.23
C ILE A 149 2.17 -8.16 2.13
N LEU A 150 2.96 -8.76 1.25
CA LEU A 150 4.36 -8.45 1.05
C LEU A 150 4.48 -7.49 -0.14
N CYS A 151 5.20 -6.39 0.02
CA CYS A 151 5.48 -5.44 -1.05
C CYS A 151 6.98 -5.41 -1.35
N THR A 152 7.35 -5.33 -2.62
CA THR A 152 8.76 -5.26 -3.03
C THR A 152 8.95 -4.45 -4.30
N THR A 153 10.07 -3.74 -4.39
CA THR A 153 10.58 -3.17 -5.64
C THR A 153 11.50 -4.13 -6.37
N GLU A 154 12.07 -5.12 -5.67
CA GLU A 154 13.05 -6.09 -6.18
C GLU A 154 12.52 -7.52 -6.02
N PRO A 155 11.63 -7.99 -6.92
CA PRO A 155 11.03 -9.32 -6.79
C PRO A 155 12.05 -10.46 -6.88
N ASN A 156 13.17 -10.25 -7.56
CA ASN A 156 14.23 -11.27 -7.71
C ASN A 156 15.01 -11.50 -6.40
N ASP A 157 15.01 -10.52 -5.49
CA ASP A 157 15.69 -10.60 -4.19
C ASP A 157 14.80 -11.24 -3.11
N VAL A 158 13.52 -11.47 -3.41
CA VAL A 158 12.62 -12.23 -2.53
C VAL A 158 12.85 -13.72 -2.75
N LEU A 159 13.04 -14.48 -1.66
CA LEU A 159 13.25 -15.93 -1.73
C LEU A 159 12.15 -16.62 -2.53
N GLN A 160 12.53 -17.50 -3.45
CA GLN A 160 11.58 -18.23 -4.29
C GLN A 160 10.61 -19.10 -3.47
N THR A 161 11.04 -19.58 -2.32
CA THR A 161 10.21 -20.29 -1.34
C THR A 161 9.06 -19.46 -0.78
N ILE A 162 9.25 -18.14 -0.65
CA ILE A 162 8.20 -17.18 -0.28
C ILE A 162 7.31 -16.89 -1.49
N GLN A 163 7.92 -16.58 -2.64
CA GLN A 163 7.18 -16.28 -3.86
C GLN A 163 6.18 -17.39 -4.23
N SER A 164 6.59 -18.66 -4.09
CA SER A 164 5.75 -19.82 -4.43
C SER A 164 4.53 -20.01 -3.51
N ARG A 165 4.51 -19.36 -2.34
CA ARG A 165 3.41 -19.40 -1.37
C ARG A 165 2.51 -18.19 -1.43
N CYS A 166 2.88 -17.18 -2.24
CA CYS A 166 2.14 -15.94 -2.38
C CYS A 166 1.33 -15.91 -3.68
N GLN A 167 0.17 -15.28 -3.63
CA GLN A 167 -0.49 -14.81 -4.84
C GLN A 167 0.21 -13.54 -5.29
N ARG A 168 0.91 -13.60 -6.43
CA ARG A 168 1.71 -12.49 -6.97
C ARG A 168 0.87 -11.56 -7.83
N PHE A 169 1.11 -10.25 -7.66
CA PHE A 169 0.56 -9.17 -8.47
C PHE A 169 1.69 -8.22 -8.91
N ASP A 170 1.81 -8.04 -10.22
CA ASP A 170 2.83 -7.17 -10.80
C ASP A 170 2.23 -5.80 -11.14
N PHE A 171 2.59 -4.80 -10.35
CA PHE A 171 2.22 -3.40 -10.53
C PHE A 171 3.04 -2.78 -11.66
N ARG A 172 2.38 -2.09 -12.56
CA ARG A 172 3.01 -1.42 -13.69
C ARG A 172 3.27 0.04 -13.39
N ALA A 173 4.24 0.63 -14.09
CA ALA A 173 4.40 2.08 -14.14
C ALA A 173 3.09 2.72 -14.63
N ILE A 174 2.67 3.79 -13.97
CA ILE A 174 1.42 4.48 -14.32
C ILE A 174 1.67 5.31 -15.58
N PRO A 175 0.83 5.20 -16.63
CA PRO A 175 0.94 6.02 -17.82
C PRO A 175 0.89 7.51 -17.51
N ASP A 176 1.70 8.32 -18.22
CA ASP A 176 1.82 9.76 -17.97
C ASP A 176 0.49 10.51 -18.08
N HIS A 177 -0.38 10.11 -19.00
CA HIS A 177 -1.70 10.74 -19.15
C HIS A 177 -2.59 10.52 -17.94
N LEU A 178 -2.58 9.31 -17.33
CA LEU A 178 -3.35 9.02 -16.13
C LEU A 178 -2.80 9.79 -14.91
N ILE A 179 -1.49 9.97 -14.86
CA ILE A 179 -0.89 10.81 -13.81
C ILE A 179 -1.34 12.26 -14.01
N ALA A 180 -1.28 12.81 -15.25
CA ALA A 180 -1.68 14.19 -15.55
C ALA A 180 -3.17 14.44 -15.19
N GLU A 181 -4.07 13.54 -15.59
CA GLU A 181 -5.50 13.60 -15.24
C GLU A 181 -5.73 13.60 -13.71
N HIS A 182 -4.99 12.76 -12.98
CA HIS A 182 -5.09 12.70 -11.52
C HIS A 182 -4.57 14.00 -10.86
N LEU A 183 -3.46 14.55 -11.36
CA LEU A 183 -2.93 15.83 -10.87
C LEU A 183 -3.92 16.98 -11.13
N GLU A 184 -4.54 17.03 -12.30
CA GLU A 184 -5.58 18.02 -12.64
C GLU A 184 -6.76 17.92 -11.69
N HIS A 185 -7.25 16.70 -11.42
CA HIS A 185 -8.33 16.46 -10.47
C HIS A 185 -7.98 16.95 -9.06
N ILE A 186 -6.74 16.71 -8.59
CA ILE A 186 -6.27 17.20 -7.30
C ILE A 186 -6.23 18.72 -7.27
N LEU A 187 -5.69 19.36 -8.29
CA LEU A 187 -5.62 20.83 -8.37
C LEU A 187 -7.01 21.46 -8.38
N GLY A 188 -7.97 20.85 -9.07
CA GLY A 188 -9.37 21.28 -9.02
C GLY A 188 -9.93 21.27 -7.60
N LYS A 189 -9.59 20.24 -6.79
CA LYS A 189 -9.97 20.18 -5.35
C LYS A 189 -9.23 21.21 -4.49
N GLU A 190 -8.03 21.61 -4.88
CA GLU A 190 -7.25 22.65 -4.19
C GLU A 190 -7.64 24.06 -4.64
N GLY A 191 -8.50 24.21 -5.66
CA GLY A 191 -8.88 25.51 -6.24
C GLY A 191 -7.74 26.20 -6.98
N VAL A 192 -6.81 25.42 -7.54
CA VAL A 192 -5.66 25.93 -8.30
C VAL A 192 -5.82 25.55 -9.77
N GLU A 193 -5.69 26.52 -10.65
CA GLU A 193 -5.60 26.30 -12.10
C GLU A 193 -4.15 26.02 -12.49
N ALA A 194 -3.94 25.06 -13.40
CA ALA A 194 -2.63 24.75 -13.93
C ALA A 194 -2.67 24.61 -15.45
N ASP A 195 -1.56 25.00 -16.06
CA ASP A 195 -1.36 24.80 -17.48
C ASP A 195 -1.25 23.29 -17.79
N PRO A 196 -2.02 22.76 -18.77
CA PRO A 196 -1.93 21.36 -19.20
C PRO A 196 -0.51 20.92 -19.57
N ASP A 197 0.28 21.81 -20.19
CA ASP A 197 1.68 21.52 -20.52
C ASP A 197 2.56 21.34 -19.27
N ALA A 198 2.28 22.10 -18.21
CA ALA A 198 2.95 21.94 -16.93
C ALA A 198 2.61 20.59 -16.30
N LEU A 199 1.34 20.17 -16.32
CA LEU A 199 0.90 18.85 -15.82
C LEU A 199 1.52 17.70 -16.60
N ALA A 200 1.55 17.80 -17.94
CA ALA A 200 2.22 16.83 -18.80
C ALA A 200 3.73 16.74 -18.52
N ARG A 201 4.35 17.83 -18.13
CA ARG A 201 5.78 17.85 -17.77
C ARG A 201 6.02 17.22 -16.39
N ILE A 202 5.18 17.51 -15.41
CA ILE A 202 5.25 16.91 -14.07
C ILE A 202 5.05 15.39 -14.15
N SER A 203 4.05 14.92 -14.91
CA SER A 203 3.77 13.49 -15.07
C SER A 203 4.94 12.73 -15.68
N ARG A 204 5.59 13.29 -16.72
CA ARG A 204 6.83 12.70 -17.29
C ARG A 204 7.98 12.67 -16.30
N LEU A 205 8.17 13.72 -15.49
CA LEU A 205 9.18 13.74 -14.42
C LEU A 205 8.89 12.74 -13.31
N GLY A 206 7.62 12.40 -13.09
CA GLY A 206 7.20 11.34 -12.16
C GLY A 206 7.56 9.93 -12.63
N ALA A 207 7.92 9.75 -13.93
CA ALA A 207 8.42 8.49 -14.48
C ALA A 207 7.57 7.26 -14.11
N GLY A 208 6.24 7.39 -14.17
CA GLY A 208 5.29 6.34 -13.82
C GLY A 208 5.02 6.18 -12.33
N SER A 209 5.60 7.03 -11.48
CA SER A 209 5.38 7.08 -10.04
C SER A 209 4.41 8.23 -9.68
N MET A 210 3.21 7.89 -9.23
CA MET A 210 2.24 8.87 -8.71
C MET A 210 2.81 9.63 -7.50
N ARG A 211 3.53 8.94 -6.62
CA ARG A 211 4.12 9.55 -5.43
C ARG A 211 5.13 10.64 -5.78
N ASP A 212 5.99 10.39 -6.77
CA ASP A 212 7.03 11.34 -7.17
C ASP A 212 6.41 12.53 -7.94
N ALA A 213 5.42 12.29 -8.80
CA ALA A 213 4.66 13.34 -9.47
C ALA A 213 3.96 14.26 -8.46
N LEU A 214 3.27 13.68 -7.46
CA LEU A 214 2.63 14.44 -6.37
C LEU A 214 3.63 15.21 -5.51
N SER A 215 4.82 14.65 -5.29
CA SER A 215 5.88 15.33 -4.53
C SER A 215 6.49 16.51 -5.29
N ILE A 216 6.54 16.43 -6.63
CA ILE A 216 6.94 17.56 -7.49
C ILE A 216 5.86 18.64 -7.46
N LEU A 217 4.59 18.26 -7.64
CA LEU A 217 3.47 19.18 -7.60
C LEU A 217 3.40 19.94 -6.27
N ASP A 218 3.55 19.22 -5.17
CA ASP A 218 3.52 19.76 -3.80
C ASP A 218 4.55 20.88 -3.61
N ARG A 219 5.79 20.64 -4.05
CA ARG A 219 6.86 21.65 -4.01
C ARG A 219 6.55 22.88 -4.88
N LEU A 220 5.96 22.68 -6.05
CA LEU A 220 5.59 23.80 -6.93
C LEU A 220 4.48 24.66 -6.32
N LEU A 221 3.49 24.05 -5.66
CA LEU A 221 2.43 24.75 -4.94
C LEU A 221 2.96 25.55 -3.74
N GLU A 222 3.94 25.00 -3.02
CA GLU A 222 4.60 25.73 -1.92
C GLU A 222 5.33 26.96 -2.42
N ILE A 223 6.10 26.86 -3.51
CA ILE A 223 6.81 27.98 -4.14
C ILE A 223 5.82 29.03 -4.63
N GLY A 224 4.74 28.63 -5.32
CA GLY A 224 3.72 29.55 -5.81
C GLY A 224 3.00 30.31 -4.69
N ARG A 225 2.74 29.69 -3.54
CA ARG A 225 2.14 30.33 -2.35
C ARG A 225 3.08 31.30 -1.65
N ALA A 226 4.39 31.14 -1.81
CA ALA A 226 5.38 32.05 -1.21
C ALA A 226 5.55 33.36 -1.98
N HIS A 227 4.97 33.48 -3.18
CA HIS A 227 5.08 34.64 -4.06
C HIS A 227 3.75 35.42 -4.20
N VAL A 228 2.72 35.07 -3.45
CA VAL A 228 1.45 35.77 -3.30
C VAL A 228 1.38 36.41 -1.89
#